data_5719c5fcf99f00682ad723e769e443f6
#
_entry.id   5719c5fcf99f00682ad723e769e443f6
#
_cell.length_a   1.000
_cell.length_b   1.000
_cell.length_c   1.000
_cell.angle_alpha   90.00
_cell.angle_beta   90.00
_cell.angle_gamma   90.00
#
_symmetry.space_group_name_H-M   'P 1'
#
loop_
_entity.id
_entity.type
_entity.pdbx_description
1 polymer ?
#
loop_
_entity_poly.entity_id
_entity_poly.type
_entity_poly.pdbx_seq_one_letter_code
_entity_poly.pdbx_strand_id
1 'polypeptide(L)'
;GKLLRVFYSAAAPVLQPVLTYTLLPQGEDPHRCLTALRELDDEDPLLHVVWQERLQEIHVQLMGAVQLEIIQQIMRDRFNLNVGFGPGSILYKETIAHAVEGIGHFEPLRHYAEAHVLLEPGEPGSGLTFATSCSEDVLARNWQRLILTHFAEKEHLGVLIGVPITDMKLTLLTGRAHEKHTEGGDFRQATYRAIRQGLMTALVEGDFSRHDLFDDDAAED
;
A
#
# COMPACT_ATOMS: atom_id res chain seq x y z
N GLY A 1 19.51 14.63 -5.97
CA GLY A 1 19.04 13.95 -4.76
C GLY A 1 17.95 12.94 -5.12
N LYS A 2 18.01 11.76 -4.51
CA LYS A 2 17.02 10.70 -4.70
C LYS A 2 15.90 10.96 -3.71
N LEU A 3 14.70 11.27 -4.17
CA LEU A 3 13.55 11.57 -3.34
C LEU A 3 12.63 10.35 -3.28
N LEU A 4 12.36 9.86 -2.08
CA LEU A 4 11.13 9.13 -1.80
C LEU A 4 9.98 10.12 -1.99
N ARG A 5 9.07 9.81 -2.89
CA ARG A 5 7.87 10.62 -3.08
C ARG A 5 6.74 10.00 -2.30
N VAL A 6 6.11 10.79 -1.45
CA VAL A 6 4.82 10.47 -0.87
C VAL A 6 3.78 11.00 -1.82
N PHE A 7 3.02 10.11 -2.46
CA PHE A 7 2.00 10.52 -3.41
C PHE A 7 0.63 10.58 -2.76
N TYR A 8 -0.05 11.64 -3.08
CA TYR A 8 -1.49 11.72 -3.01
C TYR A 8 -2.08 10.73 -4.02
N SER A 9 -2.76 9.68 -3.57
CA SER A 9 -3.47 8.78 -4.45
C SER A 9 -4.76 9.45 -4.92
N ALA A 10 -4.67 10.19 -6.01
CA ALA A 10 -5.85 10.44 -6.82
C ALA A 10 -6.14 9.17 -7.61
N ALA A 11 -7.25 8.50 -7.36
CA ALA A 11 -7.71 7.43 -8.21
C ALA A 11 -7.90 7.94 -9.63
N ALA A 12 -7.46 7.15 -10.61
CA ALA A 12 -7.59 7.22 -12.07
C ALA A 12 -8.13 8.50 -12.76
N PRO A 13 -7.77 8.78 -14.01
CA PRO A 13 -7.74 10.09 -14.65
C PRO A 13 -9.11 10.62 -15.05
N VAL A 14 -9.98 10.88 -14.11
CA VAL A 14 -11.18 11.70 -14.31
C VAL A 14 -11.39 12.66 -13.14
N LEU A 15 -10.66 13.75 -13.15
CA LEU A 15 -11.09 15.13 -12.89
C LEU A 15 -11.67 15.56 -11.53
N GLN A 16 -11.73 14.74 -10.46
CA GLN A 16 -12.09 15.29 -9.14
C GLN A 16 -11.32 14.61 -8.02
N PRO A 17 -10.83 15.36 -7.02
CA PRO A 17 -10.15 14.76 -5.88
C PRO A 17 -11.15 13.89 -5.10
N VAL A 18 -10.83 12.61 -4.97
CA VAL A 18 -11.58 11.70 -4.09
C VAL A 18 -11.14 11.97 -2.66
N LEU A 19 -12.07 12.45 -1.85
CA LEU A 19 -11.83 12.67 -0.43
C LEU A 19 -12.17 11.41 0.36
N THR A 20 -11.34 11.07 1.31
CA THR A 20 -11.57 9.93 2.21
C THR A 20 -12.05 10.46 3.56
N TYR A 21 -13.21 10.01 3.97
CA TYR A 21 -13.80 10.34 5.26
C TYR A 21 -13.82 9.12 6.17
N THR A 22 -13.62 9.32 7.46
CA THR A 22 -13.73 8.27 8.46
C THR A 22 -15.15 8.25 9.01
N LEU A 23 -15.83 7.10 8.97
CA LEU A 23 -17.12 6.93 9.60
C LEU A 23 -16.96 6.98 11.13
N LEU A 24 -17.83 7.76 11.79
CA LEU A 24 -17.94 7.84 13.23
C LEU A 24 -19.25 7.13 13.66
N PRO A 25 -19.17 5.96 14.30
CA PRO A 25 -20.36 5.14 14.60
C PRO A 25 -21.36 5.77 15.57
N GLN A 26 -20.94 6.76 16.36
CA GLN A 26 -21.78 7.48 17.33
C GLN A 26 -22.56 6.57 18.30
N GLY A 27 -21.93 5.47 18.73
CA GLY A 27 -22.54 4.50 19.63
C GLY A 27 -23.19 3.29 18.94
N GLU A 28 -23.25 3.29 17.61
CA GLU A 28 -23.68 2.14 16.82
C GLU A 28 -22.57 1.08 16.73
N ASP A 29 -22.96 -0.17 16.46
CA ASP A 29 -22.01 -1.25 16.22
C ASP A 29 -21.24 -1.03 14.90
N PRO A 30 -19.90 -0.92 14.92
CA PRO A 30 -19.09 -0.72 13.71
C PRO A 30 -19.31 -1.80 12.63
N HIS A 31 -19.55 -3.05 13.02
CA HIS A 31 -19.79 -4.13 12.06
C HIS A 31 -21.14 -3.98 11.33
N ARG A 32 -22.17 -3.50 12.03
CA ARG A 32 -23.45 -3.17 11.41
C ARG A 32 -23.30 -2.00 10.45
N CYS A 33 -22.55 -0.97 10.84
CA CYS A 33 -22.26 0.18 9.97
C CYS A 33 -21.49 -0.27 8.72
N LEU A 34 -20.47 -1.12 8.87
CA LEU A 34 -19.69 -1.65 7.75
C LEU A 34 -20.55 -2.47 6.78
N THR A 35 -21.44 -3.33 7.31
CA THR A 35 -22.34 -4.15 6.49
C THR A 35 -23.29 -3.27 5.68
N ALA A 36 -23.89 -2.26 6.30
CA ALA A 36 -24.78 -1.32 5.64
C ALA A 36 -24.06 -0.49 4.56
N LEU A 37 -22.85 -0.02 4.85
CA LEU A 37 -22.05 0.73 3.87
C LEU A 37 -21.61 -0.14 2.70
N ARG A 38 -21.27 -1.41 2.90
CA ARG A 38 -20.93 -2.34 1.81
C ARG A 38 -22.12 -2.60 0.90
N GLU A 39 -23.34 -2.66 1.44
CA GLU A 39 -24.54 -2.77 0.62
C GLU A 39 -24.73 -1.53 -0.26
N LEU A 40 -24.41 -0.34 0.26
CA LEU A 40 -24.44 0.89 -0.55
C LEU A 40 -23.29 0.96 -1.57
N ASP A 41 -22.10 0.46 -1.23
CA ASP A 41 -20.93 0.35 -2.13
C ASP A 41 -21.25 -0.55 -3.33
N ASP A 42 -21.99 -1.65 -3.11
CA ASP A 42 -22.46 -2.54 -4.18
C ASP A 42 -23.52 -1.88 -5.10
N GLU A 43 -24.27 -0.92 -4.59
CA GLU A 43 -25.31 -0.19 -5.35
C GLU A 43 -24.76 1.02 -6.10
N ASP A 44 -23.75 1.71 -5.56
CA ASP A 44 -23.15 2.93 -6.14
C ASP A 44 -21.65 2.73 -6.39
N PRO A 45 -21.24 2.54 -7.66
CA PRO A 45 -19.85 2.33 -8.01
C PRO A 45 -18.93 3.55 -7.76
N LEU A 46 -19.50 4.71 -7.41
CA LEU A 46 -18.76 5.92 -7.05
C LEU A 46 -18.47 6.01 -5.55
N LEU A 47 -19.13 5.19 -4.74
CA LEU A 47 -18.83 5.01 -3.34
C LEU A 47 -17.78 3.92 -3.22
N HIS A 48 -16.75 4.15 -2.42
CA HIS A 48 -15.75 3.13 -2.13
C HIS A 48 -15.54 3.02 -0.64
N VAL A 49 -15.86 1.84 -0.09
CA VAL A 49 -15.82 1.55 1.35
C VAL A 49 -14.63 0.67 1.68
N VAL A 50 -13.75 1.14 2.54
CA VAL A 50 -12.54 0.43 2.96
C VAL A 50 -12.58 0.21 4.47
N TRP A 51 -12.45 -1.05 4.90
CA TRP A 51 -12.20 -1.39 6.29
C TRP A 51 -10.70 -1.33 6.59
N GLN A 52 -10.32 -0.43 7.49
CA GLN A 52 -8.94 -0.31 7.96
C GLN A 52 -8.75 -1.15 9.21
N GLU A 53 -8.30 -2.39 9.01
CA GLU A 53 -8.17 -3.38 10.10
C GLU A 53 -7.24 -2.92 11.22
N ARG A 54 -6.14 -2.26 10.88
CA ARG A 54 -5.15 -1.76 11.84
C ARG A 54 -5.72 -0.67 12.76
N LEU A 55 -6.57 0.20 12.23
CA LEU A 55 -7.17 1.33 12.94
C LEU A 55 -8.56 0.99 13.49
N GLN A 56 -9.14 -0.14 13.06
CA GLN A 56 -10.54 -0.51 13.35
C GLN A 56 -11.52 0.59 12.90
N GLU A 57 -11.22 1.20 11.74
CA GLU A 57 -11.97 2.31 11.18
C GLU A 57 -12.58 1.96 9.83
N ILE A 58 -13.75 2.52 9.56
CA ILE A 58 -14.40 2.44 8.25
C ILE A 58 -14.12 3.74 7.51
N HIS A 59 -13.45 3.63 6.38
CA HIS A 59 -13.15 4.74 5.51
C HIS A 59 -14.07 4.72 4.29
N VAL A 60 -14.59 5.89 3.93
CA VAL A 60 -15.49 6.08 2.79
C VAL A 60 -14.87 7.09 1.84
N GLN A 61 -14.69 6.71 0.58
CA GLN A 61 -14.16 7.58 -0.45
C GLN A 61 -15.32 8.17 -1.26
N LEU A 62 -15.34 9.50 -1.36
CA LEU A 62 -16.41 10.26 -1.98
C LEU A 62 -15.85 11.40 -2.83
N MET A 63 -16.63 11.87 -3.79
CA MET A 63 -16.25 13.01 -4.64
C MET A 63 -16.53 14.37 -4.00
N GLY A 64 -17.30 14.43 -2.89
CA GLY A 64 -17.59 15.68 -2.21
C GLY A 64 -18.46 15.55 -0.97
N ALA A 65 -18.50 16.62 -0.16
CA ALA A 65 -19.20 16.65 1.13
C ALA A 65 -20.73 16.45 1.01
N VAL A 66 -21.34 16.82 -0.11
CA VAL A 66 -22.77 16.66 -0.33
C VAL A 66 -23.18 15.19 -0.32
N GLN A 67 -22.32 14.29 -0.80
CA GLN A 67 -22.57 12.85 -0.76
C GLN A 67 -22.58 12.30 0.66
N LEU A 68 -21.84 12.90 1.60
CA LEU A 68 -21.84 12.50 3.01
C LEU A 68 -23.22 12.67 3.66
N GLU A 69 -23.86 13.81 3.41
CA GLU A 69 -25.20 14.08 3.94
C GLU A 69 -26.23 13.08 3.40
N ILE A 70 -26.11 12.73 2.11
CA ILE A 70 -26.98 11.73 1.48
C ILE A 70 -26.76 10.36 2.12
N ILE A 71 -25.50 9.94 2.30
CA ILE A 71 -25.18 8.65 2.93
C ILE A 71 -25.66 8.62 4.38
N GLN A 72 -25.45 9.70 5.16
CA GLN A 72 -25.97 9.79 6.53
C GLN A 72 -27.50 9.63 6.56
N GLN A 73 -28.19 10.27 5.63
CA GLN A 73 -29.63 10.15 5.53
C GLN A 73 -30.08 8.72 5.20
N ILE A 74 -29.42 8.08 4.22
CA ILE A 74 -29.71 6.69 3.85
C ILE A 74 -29.42 5.74 5.02
N MET A 75 -28.29 5.91 5.71
CA MET A 75 -27.92 5.10 6.87
C MET A 75 -28.99 5.19 7.98
N ARG A 76 -29.55 6.38 8.20
CA ARG A 76 -30.62 6.61 9.16
C ARG A 76 -31.95 6.01 8.69
N ASP A 77 -32.37 6.30 7.47
CA ASP A 77 -33.72 5.98 7.00
C ASP A 77 -33.87 4.52 6.62
N ARG A 78 -32.84 3.93 6.01
CA ARG A 78 -32.89 2.54 5.51
C ARG A 78 -32.38 1.54 6.54
N PHE A 79 -31.33 1.87 7.26
CA PHE A 79 -30.64 0.94 8.17
C PHE A 79 -30.89 1.24 9.65
N ASN A 80 -31.55 2.36 9.95
CA ASN A 80 -31.76 2.84 11.32
C ASN A 80 -30.45 2.96 12.12
N LEU A 81 -29.41 3.50 11.45
CA LEU A 81 -28.08 3.72 12.02
C LEU A 81 -27.79 5.23 12.02
N ASN A 82 -27.49 5.76 13.21
CA ASN A 82 -27.12 7.15 13.37
C ASN A 82 -25.59 7.27 13.36
N VAL A 83 -25.04 7.64 12.21
CA VAL A 83 -23.60 7.75 12.00
C VAL A 83 -23.18 9.19 11.69
N GLY A 84 -21.92 9.52 11.99
CA GLY A 84 -21.28 10.73 11.58
C GLY A 84 -20.08 10.44 10.67
N PHE A 85 -19.49 11.49 10.12
CA PHE A 85 -18.24 11.38 9.41
C PHE A 85 -17.22 12.37 9.96
N GLY A 86 -16.00 11.89 10.16
CA GLY A 86 -14.85 12.72 10.49
C GLY A 86 -14.40 13.53 9.28
N PRO A 87 -13.52 14.53 9.49
CA PRO A 87 -12.96 15.31 8.40
C PRO A 87 -12.27 14.39 7.39
N GLY A 88 -12.38 14.74 6.11
CA GLY A 88 -11.71 14.02 5.05
C GLY A 88 -10.21 13.98 5.28
N SER A 89 -9.61 12.81 5.11
CA SER A 89 -8.17 12.60 5.20
C SER A 89 -7.59 12.28 3.84
N ILE A 90 -6.35 12.69 3.63
CA ILE A 90 -5.58 12.33 2.46
C ILE A 90 -4.96 10.97 2.71
N LEU A 91 -5.24 10.01 1.83
CA LEU A 91 -4.54 8.72 1.85
C LEU A 91 -3.19 8.89 1.15
N TYR A 92 -2.15 8.82 1.94
CA TYR A 92 -0.79 8.79 1.42
C TYR A 92 -0.41 7.37 1.02
N LYS A 93 0.41 7.28 -0.03
CA LYS A 93 1.13 6.07 -0.42
C LYS A 93 2.58 6.42 -0.64
N GLU A 94 3.47 5.47 -0.40
CA GLU A 94 4.91 5.69 -0.61
C GLU A 94 5.36 5.14 -1.96
N THR A 95 6.32 5.81 -2.58
CA THR A 95 7.05 5.31 -3.74
C THR A 95 8.51 5.76 -3.67
N ILE A 96 9.33 5.27 -4.59
CA ILE A 96 10.74 5.64 -4.70
C ILE A 96 10.97 6.52 -5.92
N ALA A 97 11.99 7.37 -5.89
CA ALA A 97 12.35 8.24 -7.01
C ALA A 97 13.38 7.63 -7.96
N HIS A 98 14.16 6.66 -7.48
CA HIS A 98 15.23 6.01 -8.23
C HIS A 98 15.21 4.51 -7.98
N ALA A 99 15.76 3.76 -8.94
CA ALA A 99 15.89 2.31 -8.80
C ALA A 99 16.87 1.94 -7.69
N VAL A 100 16.49 0.98 -6.88
CA VAL A 100 17.33 0.42 -5.80
C VAL A 100 17.21 -1.10 -5.78
N GLU A 101 18.28 -1.78 -5.41
CA GLU A 101 18.27 -3.22 -5.18
C GLU A 101 18.06 -3.50 -3.70
N GLY A 102 17.14 -4.42 -3.40
CA GLY A 102 16.91 -4.95 -2.08
C GLY A 102 17.33 -6.42 -2.01
N ILE A 103 18.04 -6.78 -0.96
CA ILE A 103 18.53 -8.14 -0.71
C ILE A 103 17.84 -8.69 0.52
N GLY A 104 17.18 -9.83 0.37
CA GLY A 104 16.56 -10.57 1.46
C GLY A 104 17.21 -11.91 1.66
N HIS A 105 17.71 -12.14 2.86
CA HIS A 105 18.30 -13.40 3.27
C HIS A 105 17.54 -13.96 4.46
N PHE A 106 17.22 -15.25 4.40
CA PHE A 106 16.56 -16.00 5.46
C PHE A 106 17.28 -17.34 5.69
N GLU A 107 18.00 -17.45 6.81
CA GLU A 107 18.83 -18.62 7.14
C GLU A 107 18.76 -18.96 8.65
N PRO A 108 17.57 -19.27 9.21
CA PRO A 108 17.50 -19.90 10.50
C PRO A 108 17.87 -21.38 10.39
N LEU A 109 18.07 -22.04 11.52
CA LEU A 109 18.48 -23.45 11.57
C LEU A 109 17.65 -24.34 10.63
N ARG A 110 18.28 -24.99 9.67
CA ARG A 110 17.71 -25.88 8.64
C ARG A 110 16.79 -25.19 7.62
N HIS A 111 16.90 -23.88 7.47
CA HIS A 111 16.19 -23.12 6.44
C HIS A 111 17.17 -22.24 5.67
N TYR A 112 16.92 -22.02 4.40
CA TYR A 112 17.74 -21.13 3.57
C TYR A 112 16.94 -20.59 2.41
N ALA A 113 16.92 -19.29 2.25
CA ALA A 113 16.45 -18.63 1.03
C ALA A 113 17.10 -17.26 0.87
N GLU A 114 17.40 -16.89 -0.35
CA GLU A 114 17.92 -15.58 -0.71
C GLU A 114 17.17 -15.07 -1.95
N ALA A 115 16.81 -13.78 -1.94
CA ALA A 115 16.14 -13.12 -3.04
C ALA A 115 16.71 -11.71 -3.20
N HIS A 116 17.05 -11.36 -4.42
CA HIS A 116 17.48 -10.02 -4.83
C HIS A 116 16.38 -9.40 -5.68
N VAL A 117 15.88 -8.27 -5.27
CA VAL A 117 14.74 -7.60 -5.89
C VAL A 117 15.13 -6.19 -6.28
N LEU A 118 14.97 -5.87 -7.54
CA LEU A 118 15.08 -4.51 -8.04
C LEU A 118 13.73 -3.81 -7.84
N LEU A 119 13.75 -2.69 -7.13
CA LEU A 119 12.62 -1.78 -6.98
C LEU A 119 12.86 -0.61 -7.93
N GLU A 120 11.98 -0.42 -8.89
CA GLU A 120 12.04 0.67 -9.87
C GLU A 120 10.83 1.59 -9.72
N PRO A 121 11.00 2.92 -9.82
CA PRO A 121 9.85 3.82 -9.83
C PRO A 121 9.00 3.57 -11.08
N GLY A 122 7.68 3.56 -10.91
CA GLY A 122 6.70 3.50 -11.98
C GLY A 122 6.06 4.86 -12.25
N GLU A 123 5.20 4.90 -13.27
CA GLU A 123 4.41 6.09 -13.56
C GLU A 123 3.36 6.34 -12.47
N PRO A 124 3.06 7.60 -12.15
CA PRO A 124 2.01 7.93 -11.20
C PRO A 124 0.67 7.24 -11.53
N GLY A 125 0.10 6.53 -10.57
CA GLY A 125 -1.15 5.79 -10.73
C GLY A 125 -0.99 4.39 -11.34
N SER A 126 0.24 3.93 -11.65
CA SER A 126 0.48 2.59 -12.22
C SER A 126 0.32 1.44 -11.20
N GLY A 127 0.31 1.76 -9.91
CA GLY A 127 0.27 0.75 -8.85
C GLY A 127 1.55 -0.07 -8.77
N LEU A 128 1.45 -1.32 -8.33
CA LEU A 128 2.58 -2.25 -8.27
C LEU A 128 2.55 -3.19 -9.47
N THR A 129 3.69 -3.35 -10.13
CA THR A 129 3.91 -4.32 -11.19
C THR A 129 5.04 -5.28 -10.83
N PHE A 130 4.96 -6.53 -11.30
CA PHE A 130 5.86 -7.59 -10.90
C PHE A 130 6.49 -8.26 -12.09
N ALA A 131 7.79 -8.55 -12.01
CA ALA A 131 8.55 -9.21 -13.07
C ALA A 131 9.66 -10.11 -12.51
N THR A 132 10.23 -10.95 -13.36
CA THR A 132 11.47 -11.67 -13.10
C THR A 132 12.40 -11.54 -14.29
N SER A 133 13.67 -11.28 -14.04
CA SER A 133 14.79 -11.39 -14.97
C SER A 133 15.77 -12.49 -14.55
N CYS A 134 15.44 -13.25 -13.51
CA CYS A 134 16.25 -14.33 -13.01
C CYS A 134 16.29 -15.49 -14.01
N SER A 135 17.50 -16.03 -14.29
CA SER A 135 17.65 -17.24 -15.09
C SER A 135 17.11 -18.47 -14.34
N GLU A 136 16.47 -19.40 -15.07
CA GLU A 136 16.02 -20.68 -14.52
C GLU A 136 17.19 -21.59 -14.10
N ASP A 137 18.39 -21.37 -14.67
CA ASP A 137 19.62 -22.06 -14.28
C ASP A 137 20.13 -21.63 -12.89
N VAL A 138 19.78 -20.40 -12.48
CA VAL A 138 20.14 -19.83 -11.17
C VAL A 138 19.10 -20.19 -10.11
N LEU A 139 17.84 -19.98 -10.44
CA LEU A 139 16.72 -20.28 -9.54
C LEU A 139 15.57 -20.92 -10.32
N ALA A 140 15.22 -22.15 -9.96
CA ALA A 140 14.18 -22.90 -10.65
C ALA A 140 12.85 -22.14 -10.72
N ARG A 141 12.13 -22.32 -11.83
CA ARG A 141 10.91 -21.58 -12.18
C ARG A 141 9.80 -21.62 -11.12
N ASN A 142 9.68 -22.73 -10.41
CA ASN A 142 8.70 -22.85 -9.32
C ASN A 142 8.98 -21.85 -8.19
N TRP A 143 10.24 -21.66 -7.81
CA TRP A 143 10.63 -20.67 -6.81
C TRP A 143 10.43 -19.25 -7.29
N GLN A 144 10.76 -18.96 -8.55
CA GLN A 144 10.51 -17.63 -9.13
C GLN A 144 9.01 -17.28 -9.10
N ARG A 145 8.13 -18.21 -9.50
CA ARG A 145 6.68 -18.01 -9.43
C ARG A 145 6.18 -17.77 -8.01
N LEU A 146 6.74 -18.50 -7.05
CA LEU A 146 6.40 -18.33 -5.65
C LEU A 146 6.79 -16.94 -5.14
N ILE A 147 7.98 -16.45 -5.49
CA ILE A 147 8.42 -15.08 -5.15
C ILE A 147 7.48 -14.04 -5.76
N LEU A 148 7.08 -14.18 -7.04
CA LEU A 148 6.11 -13.28 -7.66
C LEU A 148 4.75 -13.29 -6.94
N THR A 149 4.32 -14.46 -6.45
CA THR A 149 3.12 -14.56 -5.60
C THR A 149 3.31 -13.78 -4.30
N HIS A 150 4.49 -13.86 -3.68
CA HIS A 150 4.79 -13.12 -2.45
C HIS A 150 4.87 -11.60 -2.65
N PHE A 151 5.18 -11.13 -3.85
CA PHE A 151 5.06 -9.70 -4.17
C PHE A 151 3.61 -9.21 -4.10
N ALA A 152 2.66 -10.05 -4.54
CA ALA A 152 1.25 -9.68 -4.70
C ALA A 152 0.36 -10.03 -3.50
N GLU A 153 0.77 -10.95 -2.62
CA GLU A 153 -0.12 -11.56 -1.62
C GLU A 153 -0.52 -10.64 -0.47
N LYS A 154 0.19 -9.52 -0.30
CA LYS A 154 -0.15 -8.54 0.73
C LYS A 154 0.24 -7.12 0.33
N GLU A 155 -0.31 -6.14 1.02
CA GLU A 155 0.19 -4.77 0.98
C GLU A 155 1.56 -4.67 1.65
N HIS A 156 2.55 -4.17 0.89
CA HIS A 156 3.85 -3.84 1.44
C HIS A 156 3.83 -2.41 1.94
N LEU A 157 4.27 -2.24 3.19
CA LEU A 157 4.34 -0.90 3.80
C LEU A 157 5.70 -0.27 3.52
N GLY A 158 5.66 1.01 3.19
CA GLY A 158 6.84 1.84 3.08
C GLY A 158 7.56 2.03 4.42
N VAL A 159 8.70 2.66 4.39
CA VAL A 159 9.57 2.85 5.57
C VAL A 159 9.67 4.29 6.02
N LEU A 160 9.08 5.23 5.27
CA LEU A 160 9.09 6.65 5.59
C LEU A 160 8.02 6.98 6.63
N ILE A 161 6.76 6.75 6.32
CA ILE A 161 5.61 6.98 7.21
C ILE A 161 4.77 5.72 7.46
N GLY A 162 5.15 4.58 6.88
CA GLY A 162 4.52 3.29 7.12
C GLY A 162 3.20 3.09 6.40
N VAL A 163 2.94 3.79 5.31
CA VAL A 163 1.77 3.62 4.45
C VAL A 163 2.06 2.67 3.29
N PRO A 164 1.04 2.11 2.61
CA PRO A 164 1.26 1.20 1.50
C PRO A 164 2.13 1.81 0.39
N ILE A 165 3.01 0.99 -0.19
CA ILE A 165 3.78 1.39 -1.37
C ILE A 165 2.93 1.33 -2.64
N THR A 166 3.28 2.15 -3.63
CA THR A 166 2.62 2.21 -4.94
C THR A 166 3.57 2.71 -6.02
N ASP A 167 3.15 2.60 -7.28
CA ASP A 167 3.84 3.15 -8.44
C ASP A 167 5.30 2.69 -8.52
N MET A 168 5.46 1.38 -8.39
CA MET A 168 6.75 0.70 -8.47
C MET A 168 6.64 -0.59 -9.27
N LYS A 169 7.75 -0.92 -9.89
CA LYS A 169 7.97 -2.26 -10.45
C LYS A 169 8.94 -3.02 -9.56
N LEU A 170 8.53 -4.21 -9.13
CA LEU A 170 9.36 -5.15 -8.38
C LEU A 170 9.83 -6.26 -9.33
N THR A 171 11.14 -6.33 -9.55
CA THR A 171 11.73 -7.34 -10.45
C THR A 171 12.64 -8.26 -9.66
N LEU A 172 12.38 -9.56 -9.69
CA LEU A 172 13.31 -10.56 -9.16
C LEU A 172 14.54 -10.61 -10.09
N LEU A 173 15.71 -10.22 -9.58
CA LEU A 173 16.98 -10.25 -10.30
C LEU A 173 17.65 -11.62 -10.22
N THR A 174 17.78 -12.14 -9.01
CA THR A 174 18.40 -13.42 -8.70
C THR A 174 17.91 -13.95 -7.36
N GLY A 175 18.21 -15.18 -7.07
CA GLY A 175 17.89 -15.80 -5.80
C GLY A 175 18.64 -17.10 -5.62
N ARG A 176 18.62 -17.62 -4.41
CA ARG A 176 19.29 -18.87 -4.08
C ARG A 176 18.42 -19.73 -3.19
N ALA A 177 18.31 -20.99 -3.57
CA ALA A 177 17.70 -22.05 -2.79
C ALA A 177 18.77 -23.09 -2.39
N HIS A 178 18.53 -23.80 -1.29
CA HIS A 178 19.33 -24.93 -0.89
C HIS A 178 18.52 -26.21 -1.06
N GLU A 179 19.05 -27.22 -1.73
CA GLU A 179 18.32 -28.45 -2.12
C GLU A 179 17.58 -29.14 -0.96
N LYS A 180 18.16 -29.09 0.25
CA LYS A 180 17.63 -29.79 1.43
C LYS A 180 17.00 -28.88 2.49
N HIS A 181 17.18 -27.58 2.37
CA HIS A 181 16.86 -26.63 3.43
C HIS A 181 15.99 -25.46 2.97
N THR A 182 15.46 -25.49 1.74
CA THR A 182 14.56 -24.44 1.27
C THR A 182 13.13 -24.96 1.22
N GLU A 183 12.25 -24.26 1.93
CA GLU A 183 10.82 -24.46 1.89
C GLU A 183 10.13 -23.20 1.33
N GLY A 184 8.86 -23.34 0.91
CA GLY A 184 8.12 -22.19 0.32
C GLY A 184 8.02 -20.99 1.25
N GLY A 185 7.86 -21.22 2.55
CA GLY A 185 7.80 -20.17 3.55
C GLY A 185 9.10 -19.37 3.71
N ASP A 186 10.24 -19.95 3.36
CA ASP A 186 11.55 -19.29 3.45
C ASP A 186 11.65 -18.17 2.42
N PHE A 187 11.18 -18.42 1.19
CA PHE A 187 11.12 -17.38 0.16
C PHE A 187 10.14 -16.26 0.48
N ARG A 188 9.06 -16.56 1.22
CA ARG A 188 8.19 -15.49 1.73
C ARG A 188 8.98 -14.52 2.62
N GLN A 189 9.75 -15.06 3.56
CA GLN A 189 10.56 -14.25 4.46
C GLN A 189 11.68 -13.50 3.72
N ALA A 190 12.39 -14.19 2.83
CA ALA A 190 13.45 -13.56 2.03
C ALA A 190 12.88 -12.43 1.14
N THR A 191 11.75 -12.65 0.47
CA THR A 191 11.09 -11.65 -0.38
C THR A 191 10.69 -10.40 0.40
N TYR A 192 10.05 -10.56 1.56
CA TYR A 192 9.63 -9.43 2.38
C TYR A 192 10.81 -8.63 2.93
N ARG A 193 11.89 -9.33 3.30
CA ARG A 193 13.14 -8.69 3.72
C ARG A 193 13.80 -7.93 2.58
N ALA A 194 13.82 -8.49 1.35
CA ALA A 194 14.36 -7.83 0.18
C ALA A 194 13.62 -6.51 -0.13
N ILE A 195 12.29 -6.53 -0.16
CA ILE A 195 11.50 -5.32 -0.40
C ILE A 195 11.79 -4.28 0.69
N ARG A 196 11.72 -4.68 1.96
CA ARG A 196 11.96 -3.76 3.07
C ARG A 196 13.39 -3.19 3.06
N GLN A 197 14.39 -4.01 2.79
CA GLN A 197 15.79 -3.57 2.73
C GLN A 197 16.01 -2.62 1.56
N GLY A 198 15.42 -2.87 0.39
CA GLY A 198 15.48 -1.96 -0.75
C GLY A 198 14.86 -0.60 -0.43
N LEU A 199 13.68 -0.57 0.22
CA LEU A 199 13.05 0.67 0.68
C LEU A 199 13.90 1.41 1.70
N MET A 200 14.55 0.70 2.63
CA MET A 200 15.49 1.30 3.60
C MET A 200 16.73 1.87 2.90
N THR A 201 17.24 1.19 1.88
CA THR A 201 18.38 1.69 1.08
C THR A 201 17.98 2.99 0.35
N ALA A 202 16.80 3.02 -0.26
CA ALA A 202 16.27 4.22 -0.91
C ALA A 202 16.14 5.39 0.09
N LEU A 203 15.75 5.10 1.33
CA LEU A 203 15.64 6.10 2.39
C LEU A 203 17.00 6.67 2.79
N VAL A 204 18.01 5.81 2.97
CA VAL A 204 19.37 6.21 3.41
C VAL A 204 20.13 6.94 2.30
N GLU A 205 19.97 6.52 1.05
CA GLU A 205 20.60 7.16 -0.10
C GLU A 205 19.90 8.47 -0.52
N GLY A 206 18.69 8.70 -0.03
CA GLY A 206 17.96 9.96 -0.20
C GLY A 206 18.53 11.03 0.73
N ASP A 207 18.91 12.17 0.14
CA ASP A 207 19.31 13.34 0.90
C ASP A 207 18.06 13.95 1.57
N PHE A 208 17.63 13.37 2.70
CA PHE A 208 16.54 13.87 3.50
C PHE A 208 17.04 15.05 4.34
N SER A 209 17.06 16.23 3.77
CA SER A 209 16.98 17.41 4.61
C SER A 209 15.55 17.49 5.15
N ARG A 210 15.41 17.47 6.45
CA ARG A 210 14.14 17.56 7.20
C ARG A 210 13.37 18.87 6.90
N HIS A 211 14.00 19.79 6.16
CA HIS A 211 13.46 21.07 5.73
C HIS A 211 12.49 20.97 4.54
N ASP A 212 12.63 19.94 3.67
CA ASP A 212 11.80 19.85 2.48
C ASP A 212 10.41 19.22 2.74
N LEU A 213 10.14 18.79 3.97
CA LEU A 213 8.86 18.21 4.38
C LEU A 213 7.91 19.25 5.02
N PHE A 214 8.37 20.45 5.35
CA PHE A 214 7.63 21.46 6.09
C PHE A 214 7.98 22.90 5.65
N ASP A 215 8.10 23.16 4.37
CA ASP A 215 8.00 24.53 3.90
C ASP A 215 6.53 24.98 3.94
N ASP A 216 6.09 25.33 5.15
CA ASP A 216 4.97 26.22 5.38
C ASP A 216 5.37 27.65 4.97
N ASP A 217 5.50 27.91 3.69
CA ASP A 217 5.46 29.25 3.17
C ASP A 217 4.00 29.69 3.01
N ALA A 218 3.35 29.86 4.16
CA ALA A 218 2.09 30.58 4.26
C ALA A 218 2.09 31.47 5.51
N ALA A 219 2.98 32.44 5.52
CA ALA A 219 2.81 33.63 6.36
C ALA A 219 3.74 34.72 5.83
N GLU A 220 3.16 35.63 5.09
CA GLU A 220 3.40 37.05 5.09
C GLU A 220 2.95 37.64 3.74
N ASP A 221 1.73 38.17 3.70
CA ASP A 221 1.38 39.59 3.49
C ASP A 221 -0.14 39.74 3.59
#